data_8772dbe32b80ea00e3f48bc49cd2ee23
#
_entry.id   8772dbe32b80ea00e3f48bc49cd2ee23
#
_cell.length_a   1.000
_cell.length_b   1.000
_cell.length_c   1.000
_cell.angle_alpha   90.00
_cell.angle_beta   90.00
_cell.angle_gamma   90.00
#
_symmetry.space_group_name_H-M   'P 1'
#
loop_
_entity.id
_entity.type
_entity.pdbx_description
1 polymer ?
#
loop_
_entity_poly.entity_id
_entity_poly.type
_entity_poly.pdbx_seq_one_letter_code
_entity_poly.pdbx_strand_id
1 'polypeptide(L)'
;YDSLIADKAVSALRKRADKQYFNAFDYLGWCTWEHYHYDIDETKILNDIDAIEASGIPVRYVLIDDGHIANKNRQLTSLVPDKKRFPNGWSRIMKRRQADKIRWIGLWYSLSGYWMGISAENDFPPEIRQVLHSYNGSLLPGTSTEKIETWYEYYVRTMKEYGFDFLKIDNQSFTLPLYMGGTQVIRQAKDCNLALEHQTHRMQMGLMNCMAQNVLNIDHTLYSSVTRASIDYKKYDENMAKSHLFQSYTDTLILG
;
A
#
# COMPACT_ATOMS: atom_id res chain seq x y z
N TYR A 1 -15.25 15.92 20.37
CA TYR A 1 -14.69 15.32 19.15
C TYR A 1 -15.52 15.72 17.94
N ASP A 2 -16.83 15.49 17.95
CA ASP A 2 -17.74 15.89 16.88
C ASP A 2 -17.81 17.41 16.66
N SER A 3 -17.65 18.22 17.72
CA SER A 3 -17.61 19.68 17.60
C SER A 3 -16.34 20.20 16.94
N LEU A 4 -15.20 19.53 17.15
CA LEU A 4 -13.92 19.86 16.50
C LEU A 4 -13.95 19.52 15.01
N ILE A 5 -14.60 18.41 14.63
CA ILE A 5 -14.77 17.98 13.22
C ILE A 5 -15.82 18.86 12.51
N ALA A 6 -16.78 19.43 13.24
CA ALA A 6 -17.74 20.37 12.70
C ALA A 6 -17.19 21.78 12.45
N ASP A 7 -16.01 22.12 13.01
CA ASP A 7 -15.33 23.38 12.76
C ASP A 7 -14.84 23.43 11.30
N LYS A 8 -15.09 24.53 10.61
CA LYS A 8 -14.69 24.75 9.22
C LYS A 8 -13.18 24.59 8.98
N ALA A 9 -12.36 24.77 10.00
CA ALA A 9 -10.91 24.55 9.92
C ALA A 9 -10.54 23.05 9.78
N VAL A 10 -11.43 22.12 10.17
CA VAL A 10 -11.26 20.67 10.13
C VAL A 10 -12.24 20.02 9.13
N SER A 11 -13.00 20.83 8.39
CA SER A 11 -14.03 20.37 7.44
C SER A 11 -13.47 19.60 6.21
N ALA A 12 -12.13 19.58 6.07
CA ALA A 12 -11.45 18.76 5.04
C ALA A 12 -11.39 17.27 5.42
N LEU A 13 -11.51 16.94 6.72
CA LEU A 13 -11.50 15.56 7.19
C LEU A 13 -12.82 14.88 6.86
N ARG A 14 -12.77 13.75 6.17
CA ARG A 14 -13.96 12.93 5.95
C ARG A 14 -14.21 12.02 7.13
N LYS A 15 -15.45 11.95 7.57
CA LYS A 15 -15.87 10.98 8.59
C LYS A 15 -15.73 9.57 8.03
N ARG A 16 -15.40 8.60 8.89
CA ARG A 16 -15.31 7.18 8.52
C ARG A 16 -16.60 6.67 7.83
N ALA A 17 -17.77 7.12 8.30
CA ALA A 17 -19.06 6.76 7.71
C ALA A 17 -19.23 7.21 6.24
N ASP A 18 -18.47 8.24 5.82
CA ASP A 18 -18.51 8.77 4.46
C ASP A 18 -17.44 8.15 3.55
N LYS A 19 -16.66 7.21 4.08
CA LYS A 19 -15.57 6.53 3.37
C LYS A 19 -16.04 5.17 2.86
N GLN A 20 -15.37 4.71 1.80
CA GLN A 20 -15.61 3.39 1.23
C GLN A 20 -14.96 2.31 2.08
N TYR A 21 -15.74 1.33 2.54
CA TYR A 21 -15.23 0.13 3.16
C TYR A 21 -15.17 -1.00 2.15
N PHE A 22 -14.01 -1.60 2.00
CA PHE A 22 -13.82 -2.69 1.04
C PHE A 22 -14.19 -4.04 1.68
N ASN A 23 -15.12 -4.78 1.08
CA ASN A 23 -15.73 -5.97 1.67
C ASN A 23 -14.76 -7.07 2.12
N ALA A 24 -13.56 -7.16 1.52
CA ALA A 24 -12.57 -8.15 1.96
C ALA A 24 -12.18 -7.97 3.43
N PHE A 25 -12.20 -6.73 3.93
CA PHE A 25 -11.75 -6.40 5.29
C PHE A 25 -12.76 -6.75 6.38
N ASP A 26 -13.96 -7.25 6.02
CA ASP A 26 -14.91 -7.88 6.95
C ASP A 26 -14.49 -9.30 7.36
N TYR A 27 -13.54 -9.89 6.66
CA TYR A 27 -13.14 -11.27 6.82
C TYR A 27 -11.74 -11.41 7.37
N LEU A 28 -11.45 -12.60 7.89
CA LEU A 28 -10.09 -12.96 8.28
C LEU A 28 -9.19 -13.03 7.03
N GLY A 29 -8.06 -12.37 7.11
CA GLY A 29 -7.03 -12.39 6.08
C GLY A 29 -5.72 -12.99 6.58
N TRP A 30 -4.89 -13.41 5.64
CA TRP A 30 -3.54 -13.84 5.91
C TRP A 30 -2.55 -12.96 5.13
N CYS A 31 -1.46 -12.54 5.80
CA CYS A 31 -0.41 -11.70 5.24
C CYS A 31 0.93 -12.44 5.28
N THR A 32 1.69 -12.38 4.19
CA THR A 32 2.97 -13.09 4.08
C THR A 32 4.06 -12.53 5.00
N TRP A 33 3.94 -11.28 5.47
CA TRP A 33 5.03 -10.55 6.13
C TRP A 33 5.57 -11.25 7.37
N GLU A 34 4.72 -11.58 8.33
CA GLU A 34 5.17 -12.16 9.59
C GLU A 34 5.72 -13.60 9.46
N HIS A 35 5.38 -14.29 8.38
CA HIS A 35 5.88 -15.63 8.11
C HIS A 35 7.23 -15.61 7.40
N TYR A 36 7.38 -14.79 6.37
CA TYR A 36 8.53 -14.84 5.46
C TYR A 36 9.38 -13.58 5.40
N HIS A 37 8.85 -12.42 5.84
CA HIS A 37 9.45 -11.13 5.53
C HIS A 37 9.70 -11.03 4.01
N TYR A 38 10.93 -10.69 3.60
CA TYR A 38 11.30 -10.55 2.18
C TYR A 38 11.47 -11.89 1.44
N ASP A 39 11.48 -13.03 2.15
CA ASP A 39 11.80 -14.33 1.56
C ASP A 39 10.56 -15.06 1.03
N ILE A 40 9.79 -14.38 0.19
CA ILE A 40 8.61 -14.93 -0.49
C ILE A 40 8.90 -15.29 -1.93
N ASP A 41 8.21 -16.30 -2.43
CA ASP A 41 8.18 -16.70 -3.83
C ASP A 41 6.81 -17.33 -4.18
N GLU A 42 6.59 -17.58 -5.49
CA GLU A 42 5.34 -18.15 -5.99
C GLU A 42 4.99 -19.49 -5.31
N THR A 43 5.98 -20.36 -5.12
CA THR A 43 5.75 -21.69 -4.55
C THR A 43 5.35 -21.62 -3.08
N LYS A 44 6.02 -20.80 -2.30
CA LYS A 44 5.70 -20.58 -0.89
C LYS A 44 4.27 -20.09 -0.71
N ILE A 45 3.88 -19.07 -1.48
CA ILE A 45 2.52 -18.52 -1.41
C ILE A 45 1.47 -19.56 -1.79
N LEU A 46 1.71 -20.36 -2.83
CA LEU A 46 0.78 -21.41 -3.24
C LEU A 46 0.65 -22.50 -2.16
N ASN A 47 1.76 -22.93 -1.54
CA ASN A 47 1.77 -23.90 -0.44
C ASN A 47 0.99 -23.37 0.78
N ASP A 48 1.14 -22.08 1.10
CA ASP A 48 0.41 -21.48 2.21
C ASP A 48 -1.09 -21.39 1.94
N ILE A 49 -1.48 -21.06 0.71
CA ILE A 49 -2.89 -21.10 0.32
C ILE A 49 -3.45 -22.53 0.49
N ASP A 50 -2.72 -23.55 0.07
CA ASP A 50 -3.10 -24.95 0.28
C ASP A 50 -3.24 -25.29 1.76
N ALA A 51 -2.28 -24.90 2.59
CA ALA A 51 -2.30 -25.14 4.03
C ALA A 51 -3.47 -24.39 4.72
N ILE A 52 -3.70 -23.15 4.36
CA ILE A 52 -4.82 -22.33 4.87
C ILE A 52 -6.15 -22.99 4.53
N GLU A 53 -6.34 -23.40 3.27
CA GLU A 53 -7.56 -24.08 2.83
C GLU A 53 -7.78 -25.43 3.54
N ALA A 54 -6.71 -26.18 3.76
CA ALA A 54 -6.75 -27.45 4.48
C ALA A 54 -7.01 -27.30 5.98
N SER A 55 -6.67 -26.16 6.57
CA SER A 55 -6.82 -25.92 8.01
C SER A 55 -8.27 -25.77 8.47
N GLY A 56 -9.21 -25.47 7.56
CA GLY A 56 -10.59 -25.13 7.86
C GLY A 56 -10.79 -23.74 8.49
N ILE A 57 -9.72 -22.96 8.69
CA ILE A 57 -9.82 -21.58 9.17
C ILE A 57 -10.47 -20.71 8.06
N PRO A 58 -11.50 -19.88 8.38
CA PRO A 58 -12.26 -19.17 7.36
C PRO A 58 -11.55 -17.91 6.85
N VAL A 59 -10.28 -18.05 6.40
CA VAL A 59 -9.54 -16.98 5.73
C VAL A 59 -10.17 -16.74 4.37
N ARG A 60 -10.41 -15.47 4.03
CA ARG A 60 -11.05 -15.06 2.78
C ARG A 60 -10.18 -14.21 1.88
N TYR A 61 -9.11 -13.62 2.40
CA TYR A 61 -8.15 -12.91 1.57
C TYR A 61 -6.70 -13.24 1.93
N VAL A 62 -5.83 -13.13 0.95
CA VAL A 62 -4.38 -13.21 1.10
C VAL A 62 -3.78 -11.87 0.69
N LEU A 63 -2.92 -11.32 1.54
CA LEU A 63 -2.10 -10.16 1.24
C LEU A 63 -0.66 -10.62 1.00
N ILE A 64 -0.21 -10.42 -0.24
CA ILE A 64 1.20 -10.64 -0.62
C ILE A 64 1.97 -9.36 -0.26
N ASP A 65 2.79 -9.45 0.77
CA ASP A 65 3.57 -8.33 1.30
C ASP A 65 4.90 -8.14 0.56
N ASP A 66 5.79 -7.29 1.06
CA ASP A 66 7.10 -7.00 0.45
C ASP A 66 7.95 -8.26 0.24
N GLY A 67 8.75 -8.25 -0.81
CA GLY A 67 9.61 -9.36 -1.23
C GLY A 67 9.40 -9.81 -2.69
N HIS A 68 8.33 -9.33 -3.34
CA HIS A 68 8.03 -9.65 -4.75
C HIS A 68 8.63 -8.64 -5.74
N ILE A 69 9.10 -7.49 -5.27
CA ILE A 69 9.44 -6.34 -6.12
C ILE A 69 10.80 -6.54 -6.79
N ALA A 70 10.83 -6.35 -8.11
CA ALA A 70 12.08 -6.16 -8.85
C ALA A 70 12.66 -4.77 -8.49
N ASN A 71 13.82 -4.77 -7.85
CA ASN A 71 14.42 -3.53 -7.36
C ASN A 71 15.94 -3.52 -7.49
N LYS A 72 16.51 -2.30 -7.50
CA LYS A 72 17.94 -2.05 -7.39
C LYS A 72 18.16 -1.01 -6.29
N ASN A 73 19.00 -1.32 -5.32
CA ASN A 73 19.27 -0.42 -4.18
C ASN A 73 17.99 0.07 -3.45
N ARG A 74 17.00 -0.81 -3.29
CA ARG A 74 15.69 -0.48 -2.74
C ARG A 74 14.90 0.57 -3.55
N GLN A 75 15.20 0.73 -4.83
CA GLN A 75 14.44 1.52 -5.79
C GLN A 75 13.71 0.60 -6.76
N LEU A 76 12.46 0.92 -7.07
CA LEU A 76 11.61 0.15 -7.99
C LEU A 76 12.20 0.18 -9.40
N THR A 77 12.38 -0.98 -10.02
CA THR A 77 12.84 -1.09 -11.42
C THR A 77 11.72 -1.51 -12.37
N SER A 78 10.69 -2.20 -11.87
CA SER A 78 9.56 -2.70 -12.65
C SER A 78 8.33 -2.93 -11.79
N LEU A 79 7.13 -2.80 -12.37
CA LEU A 79 5.89 -3.28 -11.76
C LEU A 79 5.64 -4.78 -12.03
N VAL A 80 6.42 -5.41 -12.91
CA VAL A 80 6.47 -6.86 -13.04
C VAL A 80 7.17 -7.44 -11.81
N PRO A 81 6.66 -8.50 -11.18
CA PRO A 81 7.31 -9.09 -10.03
C PRO A 81 8.68 -9.68 -10.39
N ASP A 82 9.56 -9.83 -9.41
CA ASP A 82 10.87 -10.45 -9.60
C ASP A 82 10.74 -11.81 -10.28
N LYS A 83 11.31 -11.94 -11.50
CA LYS A 83 11.15 -13.12 -12.36
C LYS A 83 11.78 -14.40 -11.79
N LYS A 84 12.76 -14.28 -10.87
CA LYS A 84 13.35 -15.46 -10.22
C LYS A 84 12.42 -16.02 -9.16
N ARG A 85 11.73 -15.16 -8.45
CA ARG A 85 10.78 -15.53 -7.39
C ARG A 85 9.39 -15.85 -7.94
N PHE A 86 8.97 -15.16 -9.00
CA PHE A 86 7.65 -15.28 -9.63
C PHE A 86 7.80 -15.56 -11.14
N PRO A 87 8.29 -16.75 -11.53
CA PRO A 87 8.59 -17.06 -12.94
C PRO A 87 7.36 -17.06 -13.83
N ASN A 88 6.17 -17.29 -13.26
CA ASN A 88 4.88 -17.25 -13.96
C ASN A 88 4.10 -15.94 -13.73
N GLY A 89 4.76 -14.91 -13.21
CA GLY A 89 4.10 -13.70 -12.76
C GLY A 89 3.06 -14.01 -11.68
N TRP A 90 1.86 -13.43 -11.81
CA TRP A 90 0.78 -13.62 -10.84
C TRP A 90 -0.23 -14.70 -11.24
N SER A 91 -0.13 -15.25 -12.45
CA SER A 91 -1.18 -16.06 -13.05
C SER A 91 -1.58 -17.30 -12.24
N ARG A 92 -0.62 -18.01 -11.64
CA ARG A 92 -0.90 -19.21 -10.84
C ARG A 92 -1.56 -18.87 -9.50
N ILE A 93 -1.15 -17.77 -8.88
CA ILE A 93 -1.73 -17.28 -7.63
C ILE A 93 -3.18 -16.82 -7.88
N MET A 94 -3.40 -16.03 -8.94
CA MET A 94 -4.74 -15.54 -9.27
C MET A 94 -5.76 -16.64 -9.57
N LYS A 95 -5.30 -17.78 -10.09
CA LYS A 95 -6.16 -18.96 -10.32
C LYS A 95 -6.65 -19.65 -9.04
N ARG A 96 -6.08 -19.30 -7.88
CA ARG A 96 -6.49 -19.88 -6.59
C ARG A 96 -7.77 -19.27 -6.01
N ARG A 97 -8.29 -18.21 -6.62
CA ARG A 97 -9.53 -17.58 -6.15
C ARG A 97 -10.71 -18.50 -6.22
N GLN A 98 -11.44 -18.60 -5.11
CA GLN A 98 -12.69 -19.35 -4.99
C GLN A 98 -13.63 -18.56 -4.07
N ALA A 99 -14.92 -18.53 -4.40
CA ALA A 99 -15.92 -17.70 -3.72
C ALA A 99 -16.08 -18.06 -2.23
N ASP A 100 -15.91 -19.32 -1.91
CA ASP A 100 -16.08 -19.91 -0.57
C ASP A 100 -14.76 -20.13 0.20
N LYS A 101 -13.62 -19.85 -0.44
CA LYS A 101 -12.29 -19.97 0.13
C LYS A 101 -11.54 -18.64 0.05
N ILE A 102 -10.32 -18.60 -0.51
CA ILE A 102 -9.61 -17.36 -0.78
C ILE A 102 -10.30 -16.63 -1.94
N ARG A 103 -11.02 -15.59 -1.60
CA ARG A 103 -11.84 -14.81 -2.54
C ARG A 103 -11.12 -13.58 -3.07
N TRP A 104 -10.29 -12.94 -2.23
CA TRP A 104 -9.59 -11.71 -2.59
C TRP A 104 -8.07 -11.85 -2.40
N ILE A 105 -7.32 -11.22 -3.27
CA ILE A 105 -5.86 -11.19 -3.21
C ILE A 105 -5.41 -9.73 -3.26
N GLY A 106 -4.65 -9.32 -2.25
CA GLY A 106 -4.04 -8.01 -2.16
C GLY A 106 -2.56 -8.03 -2.42
N LEU A 107 -2.00 -6.88 -2.76
CA LEU A 107 -0.59 -6.70 -3.02
C LEU A 107 -0.03 -5.51 -2.25
N TRP A 108 1.16 -5.68 -1.71
CA TRP A 108 1.90 -4.62 -1.03
C TRP A 108 2.72 -3.81 -2.02
N TYR A 109 2.76 -2.51 -1.81
CA TYR A 109 3.72 -1.58 -2.41
C TYR A 109 4.01 -0.42 -1.46
N SER A 110 4.99 0.43 -1.81
CA SER A 110 5.26 1.70 -1.14
C SER A 110 4.64 2.86 -1.93
N LEU A 111 4.24 3.92 -1.25
CA LEU A 111 3.68 5.12 -1.87
C LEU A 111 4.64 5.72 -2.92
N SER A 112 5.94 5.67 -2.67
CA SER A 112 6.98 6.15 -3.59
C SER A 112 7.43 5.14 -4.66
N GLY A 113 6.68 4.04 -4.84
CA GLY A 113 7.04 2.91 -5.69
C GLY A 113 7.78 1.82 -4.94
N TYR A 114 8.91 2.12 -4.32
CA TYR A 114 9.58 1.27 -3.33
C TYR A 114 10.21 2.13 -2.23
N TRP A 115 10.88 1.54 -1.24
CA TRP A 115 11.39 2.23 -0.05
C TRP A 115 12.19 3.50 -0.35
N MET A 116 13.02 3.47 -1.40
CA MET A 116 13.88 4.58 -1.83
C MET A 116 13.42 5.18 -3.18
N GLY A 117 12.13 5.11 -3.50
CA GLY A 117 11.60 5.64 -4.76
C GLY A 117 11.80 4.69 -5.95
N ILE A 118 11.97 5.28 -7.12
CA ILE A 118 12.05 4.59 -8.41
C ILE A 118 13.47 4.73 -8.96
N SER A 119 14.01 3.65 -9.53
CA SER A 119 15.33 3.64 -10.16
C SER A 119 15.32 4.40 -11.49
N ALA A 120 16.43 5.06 -11.83
CA ALA A 120 16.65 5.57 -13.18
C ALA A 120 16.71 4.43 -14.23
N GLU A 121 17.12 3.22 -13.80
CA GLU A 121 17.18 2.01 -14.61
C GLU A 121 15.86 1.23 -14.52
N ASN A 122 14.72 1.89 -14.78
CA ASN A 122 13.42 1.26 -14.81
C ASN A 122 12.97 0.90 -16.22
N ASP A 123 12.05 -0.06 -16.34
CA ASP A 123 11.49 -0.56 -17.60
C ASP A 123 10.14 0.06 -17.98
N PHE A 124 9.78 1.18 -17.36
CA PHE A 124 8.49 1.82 -17.60
C PHE A 124 8.38 2.40 -19.01
N PRO A 125 7.18 2.47 -19.57
CA PRO A 125 6.93 3.12 -20.86
C PRO A 125 7.45 4.56 -20.89
N PRO A 126 7.89 5.07 -22.06
CA PRO A 126 8.45 6.42 -22.18
C PRO A 126 7.56 7.52 -21.62
N GLU A 127 6.24 7.44 -21.84
CA GLU A 127 5.23 8.38 -21.33
C GLU A 127 5.17 8.40 -19.80
N ILE A 128 5.41 7.25 -19.15
CA ILE A 128 5.46 7.16 -17.69
C ILE A 128 6.79 7.67 -17.15
N ARG A 129 7.89 7.40 -17.84
CA ARG A 129 9.21 7.97 -17.45
C ARG A 129 9.22 9.49 -17.49
N GLN A 130 8.49 10.12 -18.42
CA GLN A 130 8.40 11.57 -18.56
C GLN A 130 7.68 12.26 -17.40
N VAL A 131 6.82 11.56 -16.66
CA VAL A 131 6.14 12.12 -15.50
C VAL A 131 6.93 11.97 -14.20
N LEU A 132 8.05 11.25 -14.22
CA LEU A 132 8.95 11.11 -13.09
C LEU A 132 9.99 12.22 -13.07
N HIS A 133 10.45 12.61 -11.88
CA HIS A 133 11.46 13.64 -11.67
C HIS A 133 12.51 13.17 -10.67
N SER A 134 13.77 13.61 -10.88
CA SER A 134 14.88 13.19 -10.03
C SER A 134 14.96 14.00 -8.74
N TYR A 135 15.04 13.30 -7.62
CA TYR A 135 15.28 13.83 -6.27
C TYR A 135 16.34 12.96 -5.58
N ASN A 136 17.47 13.56 -5.22
CA ASN A 136 18.51 12.90 -4.42
C ASN A 136 18.91 11.49 -4.92
N GLY A 137 19.01 11.31 -6.25
CA GLY A 137 19.40 10.04 -6.86
C GLY A 137 18.28 9.01 -7.02
N SER A 138 17.04 9.39 -6.73
CA SER A 138 15.84 8.60 -6.97
C SER A 138 14.90 9.31 -7.94
N LEU A 139 14.11 8.56 -8.69
CA LEU A 139 12.97 9.12 -9.39
C LEU A 139 11.72 9.02 -8.52
N LEU A 140 10.89 10.08 -8.55
CA LEU A 140 9.61 10.15 -7.88
C LEU A 140 8.56 10.73 -8.82
N PRO A 141 7.25 10.51 -8.57
CA PRO A 141 6.19 11.19 -9.32
C PRO A 141 6.40 12.70 -9.35
N GLY A 142 6.18 13.30 -10.48
CA GLY A 142 6.69 14.58 -10.91
C GLY A 142 6.27 15.83 -10.13
N THR A 143 6.47 16.98 -10.78
CA THR A 143 6.39 18.32 -10.18
C THR A 143 5.00 18.97 -10.28
N SER A 144 4.06 18.35 -10.97
CA SER A 144 2.68 18.84 -11.09
C SER A 144 1.68 17.76 -10.68
N THR A 145 0.52 18.17 -10.22
CA THR A 145 -0.60 17.29 -9.86
C THR A 145 -0.96 16.33 -11.00
N GLU A 146 -0.99 16.84 -12.25
CA GLU A 146 -1.26 16.02 -13.44
C GLU A 146 -0.25 14.88 -13.64
N LYS A 147 1.05 15.16 -13.49
CA LYS A 147 2.10 14.14 -13.59
C LYS A 147 1.99 13.10 -12.50
N ILE A 148 1.67 13.54 -11.28
CA ILE A 148 1.47 12.66 -10.14
C ILE A 148 0.24 11.76 -10.38
N GLU A 149 -0.88 12.32 -10.83
CA GLU A 149 -2.08 11.56 -11.19
C GLU A 149 -1.79 10.53 -12.30
N THR A 150 -1.04 10.90 -13.33
CA THR A 150 -0.65 9.99 -14.42
C THR A 150 0.15 8.80 -13.92
N TRP A 151 1.10 9.02 -12.99
CA TRP A 151 1.84 7.94 -12.36
C TRP A 151 0.93 7.00 -11.58
N TYR A 152 0.09 7.53 -10.69
CA TYR A 152 -0.78 6.69 -9.87
C TYR A 152 -1.88 5.99 -10.68
N GLU A 153 -2.36 6.61 -11.75
CA GLU A 153 -3.24 5.94 -12.70
C GLU A 153 -2.57 4.72 -13.33
N TYR A 154 -1.38 4.88 -13.88
CA TYR A 154 -0.60 3.78 -14.44
C TYR A 154 -0.33 2.69 -13.40
N TYR A 155 0.13 3.09 -12.23
CA TYR A 155 0.49 2.21 -11.13
C TYR A 155 -0.70 1.36 -10.64
N VAL A 156 -1.81 1.99 -10.28
CA VAL A 156 -2.99 1.30 -9.76
C VAL A 156 -3.67 0.46 -10.85
N ARG A 157 -3.74 0.97 -12.09
CA ARG A 157 -4.28 0.24 -13.23
C ARG A 157 -3.50 -1.04 -13.50
N THR A 158 -2.19 -1.00 -13.48
CA THR A 158 -1.33 -2.19 -13.66
C THR A 158 -1.65 -3.25 -12.61
N MET A 159 -1.84 -2.89 -11.35
CA MET A 159 -2.21 -3.83 -10.30
C MET A 159 -3.62 -4.41 -10.52
N LYS A 160 -4.56 -3.58 -10.96
CA LYS A 160 -5.90 -4.04 -11.32
C LYS A 160 -5.89 -5.02 -12.50
N GLU A 161 -5.09 -4.75 -13.52
CA GLU A 161 -4.92 -5.61 -14.69
C GLU A 161 -4.25 -6.95 -14.34
N TYR A 162 -3.34 -6.97 -13.36
CA TYR A 162 -2.81 -8.22 -12.81
C TYR A 162 -3.86 -9.03 -12.03
N GLY A 163 -5.00 -8.42 -11.73
CA GLY A 163 -6.12 -9.05 -11.07
C GLY A 163 -6.18 -8.84 -9.55
N PHE A 164 -5.39 -7.97 -8.95
CA PHE A 164 -5.48 -7.69 -7.52
C PHE A 164 -6.76 -6.94 -7.17
N ASP A 165 -7.29 -7.23 -5.98
CA ASP A 165 -8.54 -6.68 -5.48
C ASP A 165 -8.31 -5.45 -4.60
N PHE A 166 -7.18 -5.42 -3.88
CA PHE A 166 -6.81 -4.32 -3.00
C PHE A 166 -5.30 -4.14 -2.91
N LEU A 167 -4.88 -2.98 -2.46
CA LEU A 167 -3.47 -2.64 -2.22
C LEU A 167 -3.24 -2.36 -0.74
N LYS A 168 -2.11 -2.83 -0.20
CA LYS A 168 -1.50 -2.31 1.02
C LYS A 168 -0.40 -1.36 0.59
N ILE A 169 -0.55 -0.07 0.88
CA ILE A 169 0.44 0.95 0.53
C ILE A 169 1.15 1.41 1.78
N ASP A 170 2.44 1.16 1.80
CA ASP A 170 3.33 1.41 2.93
C ASP A 170 4.22 2.65 2.73
N ASN A 171 5.03 2.96 3.74
CA ASN A 171 6.03 4.03 3.73
C ASN A 171 5.44 5.44 3.48
N GLN A 172 4.17 5.65 3.78
CA GLN A 172 3.47 6.89 3.45
C GLN A 172 4.03 8.08 4.23
N SER A 173 4.35 7.92 5.51
CA SER A 173 4.93 8.97 6.36
C SER A 173 6.34 9.41 5.91
N PHE A 174 7.05 8.58 5.16
CA PHE A 174 8.41 8.84 4.71
C PHE A 174 8.51 9.42 3.29
N THR A 175 7.38 9.77 2.70
CA THR A 175 7.35 10.40 1.36
C THR A 175 7.98 11.79 1.39
N LEU A 176 7.75 12.58 2.45
CA LEU A 176 8.34 13.92 2.60
C LEU A 176 9.88 13.92 2.51
N PRO A 177 10.61 13.08 3.27
CA PRO A 177 12.07 13.00 3.16
C PRO A 177 12.59 12.69 1.75
N LEU A 178 11.88 11.91 0.97
CA LEU A 178 12.29 11.58 -0.39
C LEU A 178 12.24 12.78 -1.34
N TYR A 179 11.33 13.74 -1.11
CA TYR A 179 11.20 14.98 -1.87
C TYR A 179 12.09 16.12 -1.37
N MET A 180 12.90 15.92 -0.32
CA MET A 180 13.78 16.95 0.22
C MET A 180 14.71 17.51 -0.85
N GLY A 181 14.89 18.85 -0.84
CA GLY A 181 15.60 19.58 -1.90
C GLY A 181 14.68 20.11 -3.02
N GLY A 182 13.43 19.65 -3.08
CA GLY A 182 12.41 20.20 -3.96
C GLY A 182 11.82 21.51 -3.42
N THR A 183 11.17 22.28 -4.29
CA THR A 183 10.56 23.58 -3.94
C THR A 183 9.13 23.46 -3.39
N GLN A 184 8.47 22.31 -3.56
CA GLN A 184 7.06 22.08 -3.19
C GLN A 184 6.84 20.75 -2.50
N VAL A 185 7.71 20.39 -1.57
CA VAL A 185 7.77 19.06 -0.94
C VAL A 185 6.44 18.64 -0.31
N ILE A 186 5.82 19.52 0.47
CA ILE A 186 4.54 19.25 1.15
C ILE A 186 3.42 19.03 0.13
N ARG A 187 3.34 19.89 -0.88
CA ARG A 187 2.34 19.77 -1.94
C ARG A 187 2.49 18.45 -2.70
N GLN A 188 3.71 18.08 -3.08
CA GLN A 188 3.97 16.85 -3.82
C GLN A 188 3.60 15.60 -3.02
N ALA A 189 3.98 15.54 -1.74
CA ALA A 189 3.60 14.44 -0.86
C ALA A 189 2.08 14.35 -0.67
N LYS A 190 1.40 15.50 -0.49
CA LYS A 190 -0.06 15.58 -0.45
C LYS A 190 -0.69 15.07 -1.75
N ASP A 191 -0.22 15.56 -2.90
CA ASP A 191 -0.77 15.19 -4.20
C ASP A 191 -0.57 13.68 -4.49
N CYS A 192 0.52 13.07 -4.00
CA CYS A 192 0.71 11.62 -4.07
C CYS A 192 -0.36 10.85 -3.29
N ASN A 193 -0.67 11.27 -2.06
CA ASN A 193 -1.73 10.63 -1.27
C ASN A 193 -3.10 10.79 -1.95
N LEU A 194 -3.41 12.00 -2.41
CA LEU A 194 -4.68 12.26 -3.10
C LEU A 194 -4.81 11.46 -4.39
N ALA A 195 -3.76 11.40 -5.21
CA ALA A 195 -3.78 10.63 -6.45
C ALA A 195 -3.97 9.13 -6.19
N LEU A 196 -3.30 8.57 -5.18
CA LEU A 196 -3.51 7.18 -4.77
C LEU A 196 -4.97 6.92 -4.38
N GLU A 197 -5.55 7.76 -3.52
CA GLU A 197 -6.94 7.67 -3.08
C GLU A 197 -7.92 7.78 -4.27
N HIS A 198 -7.72 8.75 -5.17
CA HIS A 198 -8.54 8.91 -6.36
C HIS A 198 -8.48 7.68 -7.28
N GLN A 199 -7.29 7.17 -7.55
CA GLN A 199 -7.13 6.09 -8.51
C GLN A 199 -7.64 4.76 -7.95
N THR A 200 -7.39 4.44 -6.67
CA THR A 200 -7.93 3.22 -6.05
C THR A 200 -9.46 3.27 -5.98
N HIS A 201 -10.04 4.43 -5.62
CA HIS A 201 -11.49 4.63 -5.62
C HIS A 201 -12.09 4.47 -7.02
N ARG A 202 -11.54 5.17 -8.03
CA ARG A 202 -12.01 5.12 -9.43
C ARG A 202 -11.99 3.70 -9.99
N MET A 203 -10.99 2.91 -9.63
CA MET A 203 -10.82 1.53 -10.09
C MET A 203 -11.50 0.50 -9.19
N GLN A 204 -12.25 0.94 -8.18
CA GLN A 204 -12.93 0.07 -7.23
C GLN A 204 -12.00 -0.96 -6.57
N MET A 205 -10.80 -0.55 -6.22
CA MET A 205 -9.85 -1.34 -5.46
C MET A 205 -9.91 -0.96 -3.98
N GLY A 206 -9.74 -1.95 -3.10
CA GLY A 206 -9.54 -1.68 -1.68
C GLY A 206 -8.16 -1.02 -1.44
N LEU A 207 -8.07 -0.17 -0.41
CA LEU A 207 -6.82 0.44 0.02
C LEU A 207 -6.65 0.24 1.52
N MET A 208 -5.50 -0.35 1.89
CA MET A 208 -5.04 -0.49 3.27
C MET A 208 -3.81 0.41 3.45
N ASN A 209 -3.96 1.48 4.23
CA ASN A 209 -2.88 2.42 4.49
C ASN A 209 -1.93 1.88 5.56
N CYS A 210 -0.63 1.98 5.32
CA CYS A 210 0.42 1.52 6.23
C CYS A 210 1.47 2.61 6.40
N MET A 211 2.00 2.74 7.62
CA MET A 211 2.91 3.83 8.01
C MET A 211 2.36 5.21 7.61
N ALA A 212 1.07 5.43 7.85
CA ALA A 212 0.32 6.62 7.43
C ALA A 212 -0.06 7.53 8.63
N GLN A 213 0.59 7.34 9.79
CA GLN A 213 0.27 8.04 11.04
C GLN A 213 0.94 9.43 11.09
N ASN A 214 0.60 10.29 10.15
CA ASN A 214 0.96 11.70 10.20
C ASN A 214 -0.20 12.57 9.70
N VAL A 215 -0.18 13.84 10.04
CA VAL A 215 -1.25 14.79 9.70
C VAL A 215 -1.52 14.83 8.20
N LEU A 216 -0.46 14.84 7.37
CA LEU A 216 -0.61 14.91 5.93
C LEU A 216 -1.41 13.73 5.36
N ASN A 217 -1.13 12.51 5.84
CA ASN A 217 -1.84 11.31 5.38
C ASN A 217 -3.27 11.28 5.93
N ILE A 218 -3.47 11.60 7.21
CA ILE A 218 -4.78 11.62 7.86
C ILE A 218 -5.73 12.59 7.15
N ASP A 219 -5.27 13.82 6.87
CA ASP A 219 -6.06 14.87 6.24
C ASP A 219 -6.44 14.53 4.78
N HIS A 220 -5.65 13.67 4.12
CA HIS A 220 -5.84 13.37 2.69
C HIS A 220 -6.30 11.94 2.43
N THR A 221 -6.70 11.18 3.45
CA THR A 221 -7.39 9.89 3.31
C THR A 221 -8.87 10.13 3.02
N LEU A 222 -9.24 10.24 1.76
CA LEU A 222 -10.57 10.70 1.33
C LEU A 222 -11.58 9.57 1.19
N TYR A 223 -11.17 8.41 0.71
CA TYR A 223 -12.05 7.31 0.34
C TYR A 223 -11.79 6.04 1.12
N SER A 224 -10.52 5.72 1.40
CA SER A 224 -10.17 4.53 2.16
C SER A 224 -10.49 4.68 3.65
N SER A 225 -10.88 3.57 4.28
CA SER A 225 -11.30 3.54 5.69
C SER A 225 -10.40 2.67 6.57
N VAL A 226 -9.39 2.01 5.98
CA VAL A 226 -8.52 1.10 6.71
C VAL A 226 -7.09 1.63 6.77
N THR A 227 -6.60 1.84 7.97
CA THR A 227 -5.25 2.31 8.26
C THR A 227 -4.65 1.45 9.37
N ARG A 228 -3.37 1.07 9.22
CA ARG A 228 -2.67 0.40 10.31
C ARG A 228 -2.45 1.35 11.48
N ALA A 229 -2.84 0.93 12.68
CA ALA A 229 -2.79 1.76 13.87
C ALA A 229 -1.47 1.71 14.65
N SER A 230 -0.54 0.78 14.31
CA SER A 230 0.70 0.60 15.08
C SER A 230 1.89 0.20 14.21
N ILE A 231 3.05 0.01 14.86
CA ILE A 231 4.25 -0.60 14.26
C ILE A 231 4.09 -2.13 14.09
N ASP A 232 5.07 -2.79 13.45
CA ASP A 232 5.10 -4.25 13.37
C ASP A 232 5.23 -4.88 14.76
N TYR A 233 4.44 -5.93 15.01
CA TYR A 233 4.50 -6.65 16.28
C TYR A 233 5.73 -7.54 16.35
N LYS A 234 6.52 -7.43 17.42
CA LYS A 234 7.70 -8.25 17.68
C LYS A 234 7.50 -9.09 18.94
N LYS A 235 7.07 -10.31 18.77
CA LYS A 235 6.68 -11.22 19.87
C LYS A 235 7.80 -11.56 20.88
N TYR A 236 9.07 -11.40 20.49
CA TYR A 236 10.22 -11.68 21.35
C TYR A 236 10.87 -10.43 21.95
N ASP A 237 10.29 -9.25 21.72
CA ASP A 237 10.76 -7.96 22.26
C ASP A 237 9.65 -7.36 23.08
N GLU A 238 9.77 -7.45 24.42
CA GLU A 238 8.75 -6.96 25.36
C GLU A 238 8.50 -5.45 25.22
N ASN A 239 9.54 -4.65 25.00
CA ASN A 239 9.40 -3.20 24.84
C ASN A 239 8.69 -2.84 23.54
N MET A 240 9.02 -3.54 22.47
CA MET A 240 8.33 -3.37 21.19
C MET A 240 6.87 -3.84 21.26
N ALA A 241 6.59 -4.93 21.97
CA ALA A 241 5.22 -5.41 22.18
C ALA A 241 4.40 -4.39 23.00
N LYS A 242 4.96 -3.83 24.08
CA LYS A 242 4.32 -2.75 24.86
C LYS A 242 4.06 -1.50 24.03
N SER A 243 5.05 -1.09 23.22
CA SER A 243 4.92 0.05 22.30
C SER A 243 3.82 -0.19 21.26
N HIS A 244 3.77 -1.38 20.69
CA HIS A 244 2.72 -1.79 19.74
C HIS A 244 1.33 -1.67 20.36
N LEU A 245 1.12 -2.21 21.57
CA LEU A 245 -0.17 -2.14 22.26
C LEU A 245 -0.56 -0.69 22.59
N PHE A 246 0.39 0.11 23.07
CA PHE A 246 0.15 1.53 23.37
C PHE A 246 -0.24 2.31 22.11
N GLN A 247 0.51 2.15 21.02
CA GLN A 247 0.19 2.80 19.75
C GLN A 247 -1.13 2.33 19.16
N SER A 248 -1.42 1.01 19.20
CA SER A 248 -2.70 0.47 18.73
C SER A 248 -3.88 1.09 19.45
N TYR A 249 -3.76 1.29 20.77
CA TYR A 249 -4.82 1.91 21.56
C TYR A 249 -4.97 3.41 21.26
N THR A 250 -3.86 4.17 21.30
CA THR A 250 -3.90 5.63 21.11
C THR A 250 -4.30 6.01 19.69
N ASP A 251 -3.73 5.35 18.68
CA ASP A 251 -4.02 5.66 17.29
C ASP A 251 -5.44 5.24 16.89
N THR A 252 -5.96 4.16 17.45
CA THR A 252 -7.37 3.78 17.25
C THR A 252 -8.32 4.84 17.79
N LEU A 253 -8.00 5.48 18.91
CA LEU A 253 -8.82 6.57 19.44
C LEU A 253 -8.79 7.83 18.55
N ILE A 254 -7.72 8.04 17.81
CA ILE A 254 -7.55 9.20 16.92
C ILE A 254 -8.11 8.92 15.52
N LEU A 255 -7.86 7.73 14.99
CA LEU A 255 -8.16 7.37 13.60
C LEU A 255 -9.50 6.63 13.45
N GLY A 256 -10.00 6.03 14.52
CA GLY A 256 -11.27 5.26 14.55
C GLY A 256 -12.48 6.10 14.54
#